data_4c1f7f5ad369b5b940a09938322e41d2
#
_entry.id   4c1f7f5ad369b5b940a09938322e41d2
#
_cell.length_a   1.000
_cell.length_b   1.000
_cell.length_c   1.000
_cell.angle_alpha   90.00
_cell.angle_beta   90.00
_cell.angle_gamma   90.00
#
_symmetry.space_group_name_H-M   'P 1'
#
loop_
_entity.id
_entity.type
_entity.pdbx_description
1 polymer ?
#
loop_
_entity_poly.entity_id
_entity_poly.type
_entity_poly.pdbx_seq_one_letter_code
_entity_poly.pdbx_strand_id
1 'polypeptide(L)'
;MNILITGARGQLGNELRRLLETGYAEIGAIPAAYEGAQVDYVDFDVLDISNAPAVEIWFDEHGPYDIVFNCAAATNVDGCEADEARAYHVNAAGAENLALAAASCGAKLVHVSTDYVFPGDVPEPRTEDDPVCPVSAYGRTKWAGEVLAQAAC
;
A
#
# COMPACT_ATOMS: atom_id res chain seq x y z
N MET A 1 9.18 17.48 -3.39
CA MET A 1 8.93 16.03 -3.32
C MET A 1 7.48 15.78 -3.68
N ASN A 2 7.22 14.86 -4.61
CA ASN A 2 5.87 14.49 -5.03
C ASN A 2 5.53 13.12 -4.44
N ILE A 3 4.38 13.02 -3.78
CA ILE A 3 3.96 11.82 -3.06
C ILE A 3 2.59 11.38 -3.56
N LEU A 4 2.42 10.09 -3.80
CA LEU A 4 1.12 9.47 -4.02
C LEU A 4 0.73 8.67 -2.77
N ILE A 5 -0.49 8.86 -2.27
CA ILE A 5 -1.07 8.06 -1.18
C ILE A 5 -2.36 7.42 -1.70
N THR A 6 -2.36 6.11 -1.86
CA THR A 6 -3.55 5.33 -2.21
C THR A 6 -4.29 4.85 -0.95
N GLY A 7 -5.60 4.59 -1.05
CA GLY A 7 -6.41 4.28 0.14
C GLY A 7 -6.50 5.46 1.12
N ALA A 8 -6.51 6.67 0.59
CA ALA A 8 -6.36 7.92 1.35
C ALA A 8 -7.51 8.21 2.33
N ARG A 9 -8.67 7.55 2.17
CA ARG A 9 -9.81 7.66 3.10
C ARG A 9 -9.83 6.56 4.17
N GLY A 10 -8.89 5.60 4.09
CA GLY A 10 -8.68 4.59 5.13
C GLY A 10 -8.07 5.20 6.39
N GLN A 11 -7.96 4.39 7.45
CA GLN A 11 -7.40 4.84 8.75
C GLN A 11 -5.97 5.37 8.58
N LEU A 12 -5.09 4.60 7.96
CA LEU A 12 -3.69 4.99 7.77
C LEU A 12 -3.55 6.15 6.78
N GLY A 13 -4.29 6.11 5.65
CA GLY A 13 -4.27 7.19 4.66
C GLY A 13 -4.68 8.54 5.24
N ASN A 14 -5.73 8.57 6.06
CA ASN A 14 -6.15 9.78 6.77
C ASN A 14 -5.09 10.25 7.78
N GLU A 15 -4.44 9.33 8.50
CA GLU A 15 -3.39 9.70 9.45
C GLU A 15 -2.16 10.25 8.73
N LEU A 16 -1.72 9.64 7.63
CA LEU A 16 -0.64 10.19 6.81
C LEU A 16 -0.96 11.59 6.28
N ARG A 17 -2.21 11.80 5.83
CA ARG A 17 -2.67 13.15 5.45
C ARG A 17 -2.51 14.14 6.58
N ARG A 18 -3.05 13.82 7.76
CA ARG A 18 -2.96 14.67 8.94
C ARG A 18 -1.50 15.01 9.30
N LEU A 19 -0.61 14.00 9.27
CA LEU A 19 0.81 14.18 9.56
C LEU A 19 1.50 15.13 8.57
N LEU A 20 1.24 14.94 7.28
CA LEU A 20 1.85 15.78 6.24
C LEU A 20 1.30 17.20 6.23
N GLU A 21 0.01 17.40 6.55
CA GLU A 21 -0.61 18.72 6.65
C GLU A 21 -0.19 19.49 7.92
N THR A 22 -0.04 18.80 9.05
CA THR A 22 0.30 19.44 10.34
C THR A 22 1.79 19.52 10.62
N GLY A 23 2.59 18.66 10.00
CA GLY A 23 4.02 18.52 10.27
C GLY A 23 4.35 17.80 11.59
N TYR A 24 3.35 17.23 12.29
CA TYR A 24 3.52 16.66 13.64
C TYR A 24 2.83 15.30 13.81
N ALA A 25 3.57 14.35 14.40
CA ALA A 25 3.08 13.11 14.98
C ALA A 25 3.02 13.19 16.51
N GLU A 26 2.40 12.21 17.17
CA GLU A 26 2.41 12.12 18.66
C GLU A 26 3.82 12.06 19.25
N ILE A 27 4.76 11.49 18.50
CA ILE A 27 6.16 11.32 18.90
C ILE A 27 7.05 12.52 18.55
N GLY A 28 6.52 13.56 17.87
CA GLY A 28 7.27 14.76 17.50
C GLY A 28 7.03 15.22 16.06
N ALA A 29 7.86 16.14 15.60
CA ALA A 29 7.82 16.66 14.25
C ALA A 29 8.17 15.56 13.21
N ILE A 30 7.50 15.60 12.05
CA ILE A 30 7.88 14.73 10.93
C ILE A 30 9.24 15.15 10.35
N PRO A 31 9.95 14.27 9.64
CA PRO A 31 11.23 14.64 9.03
C PRO A 31 11.08 15.83 8.07
N ALA A 32 12.02 16.77 8.14
CA ALA A 32 12.00 17.99 7.31
C ALA A 32 11.98 17.71 5.81
N ALA A 33 12.40 16.52 5.39
CA ALA A 33 12.34 16.08 3.99
C ALA A 33 10.90 16.08 3.42
N TYR A 34 9.87 15.98 4.26
CA TYR A 34 8.47 16.00 3.86
C TYR A 34 7.85 17.41 3.86
N GLU A 35 8.56 18.42 4.37
CA GLU A 35 8.05 19.78 4.39
C GLU A 35 7.82 20.32 2.98
N GLY A 36 6.61 20.83 2.72
CA GLY A 36 6.24 21.37 1.41
C GLY A 36 6.09 20.29 0.31
N ALA A 37 5.97 19.02 0.64
CA ALA A 37 5.68 17.97 -0.32
C ALA A 37 4.32 18.23 -1.00
N GLN A 38 4.27 17.98 -2.31
CA GLN A 38 3.01 17.92 -3.06
C GLN A 38 2.47 16.49 -2.95
N VAL A 39 1.21 16.36 -2.57
CA VAL A 39 0.64 15.03 -2.26
C VAL A 39 -0.67 14.83 -2.98
N ASP A 40 -0.73 13.78 -3.79
CA ASP A 40 -1.97 13.26 -4.35
C ASP A 40 -2.58 12.22 -3.42
N TYR A 41 -3.78 12.49 -2.97
CA TYR A 41 -4.55 11.60 -2.10
C TYR A 41 -5.66 10.96 -2.91
N VAL A 42 -5.54 9.66 -3.18
CA VAL A 42 -6.49 8.92 -4.02
C VAL A 42 -7.14 7.76 -3.28
N ASP A 43 -8.36 7.44 -3.69
CA ASP A 43 -9.08 6.27 -3.24
C ASP A 43 -9.74 5.57 -4.43
N PHE A 44 -10.37 4.43 -4.22
CA PHE A 44 -10.91 3.54 -5.26
C PHE A 44 -11.74 4.25 -6.34
N ASP A 45 -12.52 5.26 -5.97
CA ASP A 45 -13.36 6.03 -6.90
C ASP A 45 -12.57 7.00 -7.82
N VAL A 46 -11.32 7.29 -7.48
CA VAL A 46 -10.39 8.13 -8.26
C VAL A 46 -9.39 7.27 -9.01
N LEU A 47 -8.78 6.31 -8.32
CA LEU A 47 -7.80 5.38 -8.88
C LEU A 47 -8.04 3.97 -8.34
N ASP A 48 -8.62 3.11 -9.18
CA ASP A 48 -8.66 1.67 -8.92
C ASP A 48 -7.27 1.06 -9.20
N ILE A 49 -6.52 0.77 -8.16
CA ILE A 49 -5.16 0.22 -8.28
C ILE A 49 -5.13 -1.18 -8.92
N SER A 50 -6.25 -1.92 -8.91
CA SER A 50 -6.35 -3.22 -9.56
C SER A 50 -6.46 -3.12 -11.10
N ASN A 51 -6.68 -1.92 -11.63
CA ASN A 51 -6.76 -1.64 -13.06
C ASN A 51 -5.40 -1.12 -13.57
N ALA A 52 -4.55 -2.01 -14.10
CA ALA A 52 -3.21 -1.67 -14.56
C ALA A 52 -3.18 -0.49 -15.55
N PRO A 53 -4.01 -0.44 -16.61
CA PRO A 53 -4.06 0.71 -17.51
C PRO A 53 -4.42 2.03 -16.80
N ALA A 54 -5.31 1.99 -15.82
CA ALA A 54 -5.65 3.20 -15.06
C ALA A 54 -4.47 3.71 -14.21
N VAL A 55 -3.69 2.79 -13.63
CA VAL A 55 -2.47 3.14 -12.88
C VAL A 55 -1.42 3.76 -13.80
N GLU A 56 -1.16 3.16 -14.98
CA GLU A 56 -0.23 3.69 -15.96
C GLU A 56 -0.61 5.11 -16.39
N ILE A 57 -1.87 5.32 -16.79
CA ILE A 57 -2.39 6.64 -17.20
C ILE A 57 -2.26 7.65 -16.06
N TRP A 58 -2.59 7.24 -14.82
CA TRP A 58 -2.47 8.11 -13.66
C TRP A 58 -1.03 8.61 -13.46
N PHE A 59 -0.05 7.71 -13.53
CA PHE A 59 1.36 8.08 -13.38
C PHE A 59 1.87 8.95 -14.52
N ASP A 60 1.38 8.74 -15.75
CA ASP A 60 1.73 9.58 -16.90
C ASP A 60 1.17 11.01 -16.78
N GLU A 61 -0.04 11.16 -16.23
CA GLU A 61 -0.72 12.46 -16.14
C GLU A 61 -0.33 13.26 -14.88
N HIS A 62 -0.01 12.60 -13.76
CA HIS A 62 0.21 13.24 -12.45
C HIS A 62 1.64 13.09 -11.93
N GLY A 63 2.41 12.13 -12.44
CA GLY A 63 3.80 11.90 -12.05
C GLY A 63 4.79 12.92 -12.60
N PRO A 64 6.10 12.73 -12.43
CA PRO A 64 6.66 11.63 -11.65
C PRO A 64 6.51 11.83 -10.14
N TYR A 65 6.38 10.72 -9.43
CA TYR A 65 6.40 10.68 -7.97
C TYR A 65 7.80 10.35 -7.44
N ASP A 66 8.12 10.81 -6.24
CA ASP A 66 9.31 10.42 -5.48
C ASP A 66 9.00 9.25 -4.54
N ILE A 67 7.79 9.25 -3.97
CA ILE A 67 7.34 8.21 -3.04
C ILE A 67 5.87 7.85 -3.32
N VAL A 68 5.56 6.56 -3.25
CA VAL A 68 4.20 6.02 -3.29
C VAL A 68 3.92 5.28 -1.98
N PHE A 69 2.94 5.75 -1.19
CA PHE A 69 2.41 5.03 -0.04
C PHE A 69 1.16 4.25 -0.45
N ASN A 70 1.28 2.94 -0.56
CA ASN A 70 0.13 2.08 -0.83
C ASN A 70 -0.54 1.65 0.48
N CYS A 71 -1.57 2.40 0.88
CA CYS A 71 -2.46 2.09 1.99
C CYS A 71 -3.79 1.45 1.53
N ALA A 72 -3.98 1.27 0.22
CA ALA A 72 -5.17 0.64 -0.32
C ALA A 72 -5.11 -0.87 -0.14
N ALA A 73 -6.17 -1.46 0.37
CA ALA A 73 -6.34 -2.90 0.49
C ALA A 73 -7.80 -3.29 0.70
N ALA A 74 -8.17 -4.50 0.27
CA ALA A 74 -9.38 -5.17 0.73
C ALA A 74 -9.09 -5.78 2.11
N THR A 75 -9.59 -5.16 3.19
CA THR A 75 -9.23 -5.49 4.59
C THR A 75 -10.32 -6.25 5.34
N ASN A 76 -11.51 -6.41 4.77
CA ASN A 76 -12.56 -7.21 5.38
C ASN A 76 -12.21 -8.69 5.25
N VAL A 77 -11.74 -9.31 6.34
CA VAL A 77 -11.23 -10.70 6.37
C VAL A 77 -12.31 -11.68 5.90
N ASP A 78 -13.52 -11.59 6.44
CA ASP A 78 -14.64 -12.46 6.04
C ASP A 78 -15.06 -12.21 4.58
N GLY A 79 -15.04 -10.96 4.13
CA GLY A 79 -15.27 -10.59 2.74
C GLY A 79 -14.21 -11.16 1.78
N CYS A 80 -12.96 -11.25 2.22
CA CYS A 80 -11.89 -11.88 1.45
C CYS A 80 -12.08 -13.40 1.37
N GLU A 81 -12.55 -14.07 2.43
CA GLU A 81 -12.91 -15.49 2.37
C GLU A 81 -14.07 -15.75 1.43
N ALA A 82 -15.06 -14.84 1.37
CA ALA A 82 -16.21 -14.97 0.48
C ALA A 82 -15.85 -14.76 -1.00
N ASP A 83 -14.85 -13.93 -1.30
CA ASP A 83 -14.38 -13.61 -2.65
C ASP A 83 -12.87 -13.35 -2.66
N GLU A 84 -12.11 -14.44 -2.59
CA GLU A 84 -10.63 -14.40 -2.60
C GLU A 84 -10.09 -13.84 -3.92
N ALA A 85 -10.78 -14.09 -5.05
CA ALA A 85 -10.35 -13.59 -6.35
C ALA A 85 -10.37 -12.05 -6.38
N ARG A 86 -11.45 -11.42 -5.89
CA ARG A 86 -11.53 -9.98 -5.76
C ARG A 86 -10.48 -9.44 -4.79
N ALA A 87 -10.28 -10.11 -3.65
CA ALA A 87 -9.26 -9.73 -2.69
C ALA A 87 -7.86 -9.78 -3.32
N TYR A 88 -7.56 -10.81 -4.12
CA TYR A 88 -6.30 -10.94 -4.85
C TYR A 88 -6.09 -9.81 -5.86
N HIS A 89 -7.13 -9.43 -6.62
CA HIS A 89 -7.02 -8.31 -7.57
C HIS A 89 -6.63 -7.02 -6.88
N VAL A 90 -7.18 -6.72 -5.70
CA VAL A 90 -6.85 -5.48 -4.98
C VAL A 90 -5.51 -5.61 -4.25
N ASN A 91 -5.35 -6.68 -3.44
CA ASN A 91 -4.23 -6.79 -2.50
C ASN A 91 -2.92 -7.24 -3.15
N ALA A 92 -3.01 -8.04 -4.22
CA ALA A 92 -1.83 -8.57 -4.92
C ALA A 92 -1.59 -7.85 -6.25
N ALA A 93 -2.50 -7.97 -7.22
CA ALA A 93 -2.32 -7.33 -8.53
C ALA A 93 -2.25 -5.78 -8.42
N GLY A 94 -3.06 -5.17 -7.54
CA GLY A 94 -3.00 -3.72 -7.30
C GLY A 94 -1.66 -3.27 -6.72
N ALA A 95 -1.07 -4.06 -5.82
CA ALA A 95 0.27 -3.78 -5.29
C ALA A 95 1.36 -3.89 -6.37
N GLU A 96 1.26 -4.92 -7.23
CA GLU A 96 2.15 -5.11 -8.38
C GLU A 96 2.07 -3.94 -9.37
N ASN A 97 0.86 -3.53 -9.74
CA ASN A 97 0.65 -2.40 -10.65
C ASN A 97 1.31 -1.11 -10.15
N LEU A 98 1.13 -0.81 -8.86
CA LEU A 98 1.78 0.35 -8.25
C LEU A 98 3.30 0.20 -8.18
N ALA A 99 3.81 -1.01 -7.93
CA ALA A 99 5.25 -1.26 -7.89
C ALA A 99 5.90 -1.08 -9.27
N LEU A 100 5.28 -1.61 -10.32
CA LEU A 100 5.74 -1.43 -11.71
C LEU A 100 5.73 0.05 -12.11
N ALA A 101 4.66 0.77 -11.80
CA ALA A 101 4.55 2.19 -12.10
C ALA A 101 5.57 3.02 -11.29
N ALA A 102 5.77 2.71 -10.01
CA ALA A 102 6.79 3.35 -9.19
C ALA A 102 8.21 3.11 -9.75
N ALA A 103 8.52 1.86 -10.11
CA ALA A 103 9.80 1.51 -10.72
C ALA A 103 10.05 2.26 -12.04
N SER A 104 9.01 2.44 -12.88
CA SER A 104 9.14 3.13 -14.18
C SER A 104 9.55 4.60 -14.05
N CYS A 105 9.18 5.28 -12.97
CA CYS A 105 9.57 6.67 -12.70
C CYS A 105 10.65 6.82 -11.63
N GLY A 106 11.18 5.71 -11.08
CA GLY A 106 12.19 5.72 -10.03
C GLY A 106 11.68 6.13 -8.65
N ALA A 107 10.37 6.05 -8.42
CA ALA A 107 9.75 6.31 -7.12
C ALA A 107 10.02 5.16 -6.13
N LYS A 108 10.10 5.50 -4.83
CA LYS A 108 10.11 4.50 -3.76
C LYS A 108 8.69 4.07 -3.44
N LEU A 109 8.41 2.77 -3.48
CA LEU A 109 7.16 2.22 -2.98
C LEU A 109 7.27 1.85 -1.49
N VAL A 110 6.30 2.30 -0.71
CA VAL A 110 6.05 1.84 0.66
C VAL A 110 4.70 1.11 0.65
N HIS A 111 4.75 -0.22 0.62
CA HIS A 111 3.56 -1.06 0.63
C HIS A 111 3.25 -1.53 2.05
N VAL A 112 2.03 -1.23 2.52
CA VAL A 112 1.59 -1.63 3.86
C VAL A 112 1.04 -3.05 3.83
N SER A 113 1.63 -3.94 4.63
CA SER A 113 1.21 -5.33 4.79
C SER A 113 0.53 -5.58 6.15
N THR A 114 0.53 -6.80 6.62
CA THR A 114 -0.20 -7.27 7.80
C THR A 114 0.52 -8.42 8.48
N ASP A 115 0.33 -8.57 9.79
CA ASP A 115 0.73 -9.75 10.57
C ASP A 115 -0.06 -11.02 10.21
N TYR A 116 -1.19 -10.92 9.50
CA TYR A 116 -1.95 -12.07 8.97
C TYR A 116 -1.17 -12.91 7.94
N VAL A 117 0.00 -12.46 7.50
CA VAL A 117 0.93 -13.28 6.69
C VAL A 117 1.57 -14.40 7.51
N PHE A 118 1.58 -14.30 8.84
CA PHE A 118 2.04 -15.33 9.75
C PHE A 118 0.88 -16.22 10.22
N PRO A 119 1.16 -17.46 10.70
CA PRO A 119 0.11 -18.41 11.09
C PRO A 119 -0.70 -17.99 12.34
N GLY A 120 -0.17 -17.11 13.19
CA GLY A 120 -0.85 -16.65 14.41
C GLY A 120 -0.99 -17.74 15.50
N ASP A 121 -0.17 -18.77 15.46
CA ASP A 121 -0.20 -19.95 16.32
C ASP A 121 0.51 -19.76 17.66
N VAL A 122 1.36 -18.76 17.76
CA VAL A 122 2.13 -18.44 18.97
C VAL A 122 2.14 -16.94 19.24
N PRO A 123 2.16 -16.50 20.52
CA PRO A 123 2.09 -15.08 20.89
C PRO A 123 3.45 -14.35 20.89
N GLU A 124 4.49 -14.93 20.30
CA GLU A 124 5.80 -14.29 20.21
C GLU A 124 5.83 -13.22 19.12
N PRO A 125 6.63 -12.15 19.30
CA PRO A 125 6.93 -11.21 18.25
C PRO A 125 7.56 -11.89 17.03
N ARG A 126 7.15 -11.46 15.83
CA ARG A 126 7.69 -11.97 14.57
C ARG A 126 8.78 -11.03 14.04
N THR A 127 9.69 -11.61 13.29
CA THR A 127 10.76 -10.90 12.55
C THR A 127 10.56 -11.08 11.04
N GLU A 128 11.33 -10.33 10.26
CA GLU A 128 11.31 -10.38 8.81
C GLU A 128 11.75 -11.74 8.24
N ASP A 129 12.53 -12.50 9.02
CA ASP A 129 13.07 -13.82 8.64
C ASP A 129 12.17 -14.98 9.04
N ASP A 130 11.08 -14.72 9.77
CA ASP A 130 10.18 -15.79 10.22
C ASP A 130 9.38 -16.36 9.02
N PRO A 131 9.10 -17.69 9.05
CA PRO A 131 8.37 -18.33 7.97
C PRO A 131 6.96 -17.76 7.80
N VAL A 132 6.64 -17.34 6.60
CA VAL A 132 5.30 -16.89 6.21
C VAL A 132 4.41 -18.11 5.99
N CYS A 133 3.22 -18.12 6.60
CA CYS A 133 2.23 -19.18 6.46
C CYS A 133 0.80 -18.62 6.70
N PRO A 134 0.25 -17.80 5.78
CA PRO A 134 -1.05 -17.18 5.97
C PRO A 134 -2.17 -18.23 5.96
N VAL A 135 -3.06 -18.16 6.95
CA VAL A 135 -4.19 -19.10 7.09
C VAL A 135 -5.49 -18.55 6.48
N SER A 136 -5.61 -17.22 6.33
CA SER A 136 -6.79 -16.56 5.77
C SER A 136 -6.58 -16.10 4.31
N ALA A 137 -7.67 -15.97 3.55
CA ALA A 137 -7.63 -15.38 2.21
C ALA A 137 -7.07 -13.94 2.24
N TYR A 138 -7.41 -13.17 3.26
CA TYR A 138 -6.81 -11.85 3.48
C TYR A 138 -5.28 -11.95 3.58
N GLY A 139 -4.76 -12.78 4.48
CA GLY A 139 -3.32 -12.98 4.65
C GLY A 139 -2.64 -13.49 3.38
N ARG A 140 -3.23 -14.50 2.70
CA ARG A 140 -2.68 -15.04 1.44
C ARG A 140 -2.57 -13.98 0.35
N THR A 141 -3.61 -13.17 0.18
CA THR A 141 -3.64 -12.12 -0.86
C THR A 141 -2.71 -10.95 -0.52
N LYS A 142 -2.56 -10.59 0.75
CA LYS A 142 -1.60 -9.58 1.20
C LYS A 142 -0.16 -10.06 1.00
N TRP A 143 0.15 -11.29 1.39
CA TRP A 143 1.47 -11.87 1.15
C TRP A 143 1.81 -11.96 -0.34
N ALA A 144 0.86 -12.37 -1.19
CA ALA A 144 1.06 -12.34 -2.63
C ALA A 144 1.42 -10.93 -3.13
N GLY A 145 0.79 -9.89 -2.57
CA GLY A 145 1.13 -8.49 -2.87
C GLY A 145 2.56 -8.11 -2.48
N GLU A 146 3.05 -8.57 -1.33
CA GLU A 146 4.46 -8.37 -0.92
C GLU A 146 5.41 -8.98 -1.96
N VAL A 147 5.17 -10.24 -2.33
CA VAL A 147 6.03 -10.98 -3.28
C VAL A 147 6.06 -10.29 -4.64
N LEU A 148 4.89 -9.91 -5.17
CA LEU A 148 4.78 -9.26 -6.47
C LEU A 148 5.40 -7.86 -6.47
N ALA A 149 5.16 -7.07 -5.42
CA ALA A 149 5.75 -5.74 -5.30
C ALA A 149 7.27 -5.79 -5.21
N GLN A 150 7.85 -6.71 -4.42
CA GLN A 150 9.29 -6.91 -4.33
C GLN A 150 9.93 -7.41 -5.64
N ALA A 151 9.19 -8.15 -6.45
CA ALA A 151 9.69 -8.61 -7.74
C ALA A 151 9.68 -7.50 -8.80
N ALA A 152 8.83 -6.48 -8.64
CA ALA A 152 8.62 -5.41 -9.60
C ALA A 152 9.54 -4.19 -9.37
N CYS A 153 9.99 -3.94 -8.13
CA CYS A 153 10.81 -2.76 -7.80
C CYS A 153 11.85 -2.99 -6.69
#